data_4ea94df5945d9f55fa906aa75bb2a476
#
_entry.id   4ea94df5945d9f55fa906aa75bb2a476
#
_cell.length_a   1.000
_cell.length_b   1.000
_cell.length_c   1.000
_cell.angle_alpha   90.00
_cell.angle_beta   90.00
_cell.angle_gamma   90.00
#
_symmetry.space_group_name_H-M   'P 1'
#
loop_
_entity.id
_entity.type
_entity.pdbx_description
1 polymer ?
#
loop_
_entity_poly.entity_id
_entity_poly.type
_entity_poly.pdbx_seq_one_letter_code
_entity_poly.pdbx_strand_id
1 'polypeptide(L)'
;MIRNFKRTAAIVGVVAASSASLVACGDSNDASTNDTTAAATNADTATNDAAAGDSNLTGTTGQLVAEGATSQQNAMDYFGARYAEAVPGANLAYNATGSGAGVKNFIGDQAAFAGSDSPLKDDEVQPAADRCGGNEAWHLPMVIGPVAIAYNLDGVEDLNLTVDNLVDIFKGDITSWNDPAIAEANPGAELPDENISVIYRSDESGTSDNFQKFLSAASDGRWESSGKAFPQAVGAGANGSTGVAEQVKAIPGAITYVEAGFADQAANIDFGNGPVELNEETVGNALDGLEFETEGHNMVVDAAKLFAMDGADTYPLILTTYEIVCSAGYDDQTRDMVKDFLTVALDSQDEELASEGFIPVSGAHADRLREAVNAIS
;
A
#
# COMPACT_ATOMS: atom_id res chain seq x y z
N MET A 1 15.70 7.90 10.79
CA MET A 1 16.62 7.72 9.61
C MET A 1 15.85 6.97 8.53
N ILE A 2 15.01 7.67 7.79
CA ILE A 2 14.32 7.11 6.59
C ILE A 2 15.37 6.92 5.47
N ARG A 3 16.48 6.30 5.77
CA ARG A 3 17.63 6.23 4.85
C ARG A 3 17.57 5.06 3.88
N ASN A 4 16.57 4.18 3.98
CA ASN A 4 16.48 2.99 3.14
C ASN A 4 15.44 3.04 2.01
N PHE A 5 14.64 4.11 1.92
CA PHE A 5 13.67 4.26 0.80
C PHE A 5 14.19 5.15 -0.35
N LYS A 6 15.50 5.41 -0.45
CA LYS A 6 16.02 6.21 -1.56
C LYS A 6 16.14 5.38 -2.83
N ARG A 7 15.29 5.68 -3.80
CA ARG A 7 15.43 5.27 -5.19
C ARG A 7 16.80 5.66 -5.73
N THR A 8 17.67 4.69 -6.00
CA THR A 8 18.88 4.89 -6.81
C THR A 8 18.48 4.69 -8.26
N ALA A 9 18.04 5.75 -8.93
CA ALA A 9 17.85 5.74 -10.37
C ALA A 9 19.21 5.70 -11.06
N ALA A 10 19.69 4.52 -11.44
CA ALA A 10 20.85 4.36 -12.30
C ALA A 10 20.41 4.55 -13.76
N ILE A 11 20.66 5.75 -14.30
CA ILE A 11 20.54 6.01 -15.73
C ILE A 11 21.72 5.33 -16.42
N VAL A 12 21.49 4.15 -17.01
CA VAL A 12 22.44 3.53 -17.95
C VAL A 12 22.11 4.05 -19.33
N GLY A 13 22.92 4.99 -19.80
CA GLY A 13 22.90 5.45 -21.19
C GLY A 13 23.44 4.36 -22.12
N VAL A 14 22.57 3.77 -22.95
CA VAL A 14 22.98 2.89 -24.05
C VAL A 14 23.27 3.74 -25.27
N VAL A 15 24.55 3.85 -25.62
CA VAL A 15 25.00 4.39 -26.89
C VAL A 15 24.82 3.30 -27.96
N ALA A 16 23.92 3.49 -28.89
CA ALA A 16 23.78 2.65 -30.07
C ALA A 16 24.85 3.00 -31.10
N ALA A 17 25.75 2.06 -31.35
CA ALA A 17 26.62 2.09 -32.51
C ALA A 17 26.12 1.07 -33.54
N SER A 18 25.56 1.58 -34.63
CA SER A 18 25.17 0.84 -35.81
C SER A 18 26.40 0.52 -36.67
N SER A 19 26.60 -0.76 -37.00
CA SER A 19 27.42 -1.14 -38.12
C SER A 19 26.74 -2.27 -38.90
N ALA A 20 26.38 -1.93 -40.13
CA ALA A 20 25.88 -2.83 -41.14
C ALA A 20 27.06 -3.60 -41.80
N SER A 21 26.89 -4.87 -42.07
CA SER A 21 27.62 -5.53 -43.14
C SER A 21 26.84 -6.72 -43.72
N LEU A 22 26.86 -6.73 -45.05
CA LEU A 22 26.09 -7.52 -45.99
C LEU A 22 26.65 -8.96 -46.18
N VAL A 23 25.74 -9.89 -46.35
CA VAL A 23 25.61 -10.97 -47.34
C VAL A 23 26.85 -11.74 -47.79
N ALA A 24 26.82 -13.08 -47.70
CA ALA A 24 27.05 -13.96 -48.84
C ALA A 24 26.50 -15.37 -48.52
N CYS A 25 25.72 -15.89 -49.45
CA CYS A 25 25.31 -17.29 -49.59
C CYS A 25 26.47 -18.19 -49.97
N GLY A 26 26.44 -19.47 -49.59
CA GLY A 26 27.35 -20.50 -50.06
C GLY A 26 26.93 -21.85 -49.51
N ASP A 27 26.40 -22.66 -50.42
CA ASP A 27 25.88 -24.01 -50.28
C ASP A 27 27.01 -25.05 -50.15
N SER A 28 26.69 -26.20 -49.60
CA SER A 28 27.07 -27.59 -49.88
C SER A 28 27.77 -28.39 -48.77
N ASN A 29 27.03 -29.44 -48.41
CA ASN A 29 27.35 -30.84 -48.05
C ASN A 29 28.84 -31.22 -47.73
N ASP A 30 29.11 -31.90 -46.64
CA ASP A 30 29.17 -33.36 -46.58
C ASP A 30 29.59 -33.89 -45.19
N ALA A 31 29.29 -35.15 -45.01
CA ALA A 31 29.39 -35.96 -43.83
C ALA A 31 30.80 -36.26 -43.32
N SER A 32 31.00 -36.54 -42.06
CA SER A 32 31.49 -37.80 -41.49
C SER A 32 32.17 -37.64 -40.10
N THR A 33 31.63 -38.36 -39.16
CA THR A 33 32.25 -39.13 -38.05
C THR A 33 33.64 -38.77 -37.50
N ASN A 34 33.79 -38.52 -36.19
CA ASN A 34 34.32 -39.46 -35.20
C ASN A 34 34.59 -38.80 -33.81
N ASP A 35 34.01 -39.40 -32.85
CA ASP A 35 34.46 -39.76 -31.49
C ASP A 35 35.81 -39.19 -31.00
N THR A 36 35.78 -38.51 -29.82
CA THR A 36 36.70 -38.80 -28.73
C THR A 36 36.28 -38.04 -27.45
N THR A 37 36.09 -38.81 -26.41
CA THR A 37 35.96 -38.53 -24.97
C THR A 37 36.98 -37.54 -24.43
N ALA A 38 36.57 -36.59 -23.57
CA ALA A 38 37.25 -36.30 -22.29
C ALA A 38 36.52 -35.27 -21.39
N ALA A 39 36.27 -35.74 -20.19
CA ALA A 39 36.35 -35.07 -18.89
C ALA A 39 35.39 -33.89 -18.60
N ALA A 40 34.42 -34.22 -17.77
CA ALA A 40 33.63 -33.34 -16.96
C ALA A 40 34.49 -32.57 -15.93
N THR A 41 34.31 -31.27 -15.89
CA THR A 41 34.52 -30.50 -14.65
C THR A 41 33.20 -29.86 -14.27
N ASN A 42 32.64 -30.38 -13.20
CA ASN A 42 31.47 -29.78 -12.53
C ASN A 42 31.88 -28.40 -12.01
N ALA A 43 31.25 -27.37 -12.56
CA ALA A 43 31.11 -26.12 -11.87
C ALA A 43 29.71 -26.14 -11.22
N ASP A 44 29.67 -26.28 -9.91
CA ASP A 44 28.47 -26.05 -9.11
C ASP A 44 28.03 -24.61 -9.31
N THR A 45 26.99 -24.45 -10.13
CA THR A 45 26.20 -23.23 -10.11
C THR A 45 25.14 -23.44 -9.02
N ALA A 46 25.37 -22.83 -7.88
CA ALA A 46 24.34 -22.72 -6.86
C ALA A 46 23.19 -21.89 -7.48
N THR A 47 22.18 -22.57 -7.96
CA THR A 47 20.87 -21.98 -8.20
C THR A 47 20.27 -21.69 -6.84
N ASN A 48 20.16 -20.42 -6.48
CA ASN A 48 19.21 -19.99 -5.47
C ASN A 48 17.81 -20.34 -5.98
N ASP A 49 17.32 -21.51 -5.63
CA ASP A 49 15.91 -21.83 -5.63
C ASP A 49 15.27 -21.02 -4.48
N ALA A 50 14.90 -19.78 -4.75
CA ALA A 50 13.79 -19.19 -4.04
C ALA A 50 12.58 -20.08 -4.39
N ALA A 51 12.02 -20.73 -3.38
CA ALA A 51 10.86 -21.60 -3.53
C ALA A 51 9.72 -20.80 -4.16
N ALA A 52 9.55 -20.90 -5.48
CA ALA A 52 8.32 -20.59 -6.15
C ALA A 52 7.30 -21.57 -5.56
N GLY A 53 6.37 -21.06 -4.74
CA GLY A 53 5.22 -21.83 -4.30
C GLY A 53 4.55 -22.41 -5.53
N ASP A 54 4.19 -23.68 -5.47
CA ASP A 54 3.47 -24.42 -6.51
C ASP A 54 2.01 -23.86 -6.54
N SER A 55 1.85 -22.59 -6.93
CA SER A 55 0.57 -21.92 -7.01
C SER A 55 -0.18 -22.43 -8.23
N ASN A 56 -1.26 -23.12 -7.98
CA ASN A 56 -2.08 -23.75 -9.00
C ASN A 56 -2.97 -22.71 -9.70
N LEU A 57 -2.33 -21.83 -10.53
CA LEU A 57 -3.03 -20.81 -11.31
C LEU A 57 -3.90 -21.46 -12.39
N THR A 58 -5.08 -20.89 -12.64
CA THR A 58 -5.99 -21.34 -13.68
C THR A 58 -5.46 -21.02 -15.08
N GLY A 59 -4.67 -19.94 -15.19
CA GLY A 59 -4.15 -19.44 -16.46
C GLY A 59 -5.20 -18.72 -17.31
N THR A 60 -6.29 -18.27 -16.68
CA THR A 60 -7.37 -17.56 -17.37
C THR A 60 -6.88 -16.18 -17.81
N THR A 61 -6.99 -15.93 -19.13
CA THR A 61 -6.49 -14.70 -19.75
C THR A 61 -7.59 -13.65 -19.91
N GLY A 62 -7.18 -12.38 -19.98
CA GLY A 62 -8.09 -11.25 -20.16
C GLY A 62 -7.68 -10.03 -19.34
N GLN A 63 -8.55 -9.03 -19.33
CA GLN A 63 -8.36 -7.84 -18.52
C GLN A 63 -9.20 -7.94 -17.26
N LEU A 64 -8.55 -7.95 -16.09
CA LEU A 64 -9.18 -7.84 -14.79
C LEU A 64 -9.29 -6.35 -14.42
N VAL A 65 -10.51 -5.84 -14.30
CA VAL A 65 -10.75 -4.43 -13.93
C VAL A 65 -11.01 -4.34 -12.45
N ALA A 66 -10.24 -3.50 -11.76
CA ALA A 66 -10.42 -3.20 -10.34
C ALA A 66 -10.27 -1.70 -10.09
N GLU A 67 -10.83 -1.21 -8.99
CA GLU A 67 -10.84 0.21 -8.69
C GLU A 67 -10.80 0.46 -7.19
N GLY A 68 -10.19 1.56 -6.76
CA GLY A 68 -10.26 1.91 -5.35
C GLY A 68 -9.11 2.74 -4.79
N ALA A 69 -8.65 2.36 -3.60
CA ALA A 69 -7.71 3.10 -2.78
C ALA A 69 -6.45 3.52 -3.56
N THR A 70 -6.11 4.80 -3.47
CA THR A 70 -4.89 5.35 -4.08
C THR A 70 -3.66 5.06 -3.22
N SER A 71 -3.85 4.70 -1.96
CA SER A 71 -2.84 4.25 -1.00
C SER A 71 -2.03 3.07 -1.51
N GLN A 72 -2.69 2.11 -2.15
CA GLN A 72 -2.07 0.90 -2.68
C GLN A 72 -1.68 0.96 -4.16
N GLN A 73 -1.72 2.12 -4.81
CA GLN A 73 -1.46 2.22 -6.26
C GLN A 73 -0.13 1.56 -6.65
N ASN A 74 0.97 1.88 -5.93
CA ASN A 74 2.28 1.30 -6.23
C ASN A 74 2.29 -0.23 -6.05
N ALA A 75 1.60 -0.75 -5.03
CA ALA A 75 1.46 -2.20 -4.83
C ALA A 75 0.68 -2.85 -5.96
N MET A 76 -0.41 -2.22 -6.43
CA MET A 76 -1.21 -2.74 -7.56
C MET A 76 -0.44 -2.70 -8.89
N ASP A 77 0.39 -1.68 -9.11
CA ASP A 77 1.28 -1.60 -10.27
C ASP A 77 2.30 -2.75 -10.23
N TYR A 78 2.89 -3.01 -9.06
CA TYR A 78 3.82 -4.12 -8.84
C TYR A 78 3.13 -5.49 -9.04
N PHE A 79 2.03 -5.75 -8.34
CA PHE A 79 1.29 -7.01 -8.46
C PHE A 79 0.75 -7.24 -9.87
N GLY A 80 0.31 -6.17 -10.56
CA GLY A 80 -0.16 -6.23 -11.94
C GLY A 80 0.93 -6.66 -12.91
N ALA A 81 2.16 -6.18 -12.72
CA ALA A 81 3.33 -6.60 -13.49
C ALA A 81 3.64 -8.09 -13.26
N ARG A 82 3.68 -8.52 -11.97
CA ARG A 82 3.89 -9.93 -11.61
C ARG A 82 2.78 -10.84 -12.14
N TYR A 83 1.53 -10.37 -12.13
CA TYR A 83 0.40 -11.11 -12.69
C TYR A 83 0.53 -11.33 -14.20
N ALA A 84 0.90 -10.29 -14.94
CA ALA A 84 1.13 -10.41 -16.39
C ALA A 84 2.29 -11.33 -16.75
N GLU A 85 3.31 -11.43 -15.89
CA GLU A 85 4.42 -12.37 -16.03
C GLU A 85 3.99 -13.81 -15.73
N ALA A 86 3.24 -14.02 -14.63
CA ALA A 86 2.80 -15.34 -14.19
C ALA A 86 1.72 -15.94 -15.10
N VAL A 87 0.83 -15.11 -15.67
CA VAL A 87 -0.27 -15.51 -16.56
C VAL A 87 -0.18 -14.72 -17.87
N PRO A 88 0.62 -15.17 -18.86
CA PRO A 88 0.77 -14.47 -20.13
C PRO A 88 -0.55 -14.29 -20.87
N GLY A 89 -0.92 -13.04 -21.13
CA GLY A 89 -2.21 -12.67 -21.75
C GLY A 89 -3.29 -12.25 -20.76
N ALA A 90 -3.00 -12.29 -19.46
CA ALA A 90 -3.80 -11.62 -18.44
C ALA A 90 -3.16 -10.26 -18.06
N ASN A 91 -3.97 -9.31 -17.63
CA ASN A 91 -3.51 -8.04 -17.09
C ASN A 91 -4.48 -7.46 -16.07
N LEU A 92 -3.97 -6.76 -15.09
CA LEU A 92 -4.75 -5.92 -14.18
C LEU A 92 -4.92 -4.52 -14.76
N ALA A 93 -6.14 -4.00 -14.75
CA ALA A 93 -6.43 -2.58 -14.96
C ALA A 93 -6.96 -2.00 -13.64
N TYR A 94 -6.04 -1.49 -12.81
CA TYR A 94 -6.39 -0.85 -11.55
C TYR A 94 -6.57 0.65 -11.72
N ASN A 95 -7.74 1.17 -11.32
CA ASN A 95 -8.03 2.59 -11.33
C ASN A 95 -7.97 3.14 -9.90
N ALA A 96 -6.94 3.90 -9.58
CA ALA A 96 -6.76 4.50 -8.26
C ALA A 96 -7.62 5.77 -8.11
N THR A 97 -8.89 5.60 -7.71
CA THR A 97 -9.91 6.67 -7.63
C THR A 97 -10.33 7.01 -6.20
N GLY A 98 -9.80 6.29 -5.21
CA GLY A 98 -10.13 6.38 -3.79
C GLY A 98 -11.06 5.26 -3.34
N SER A 99 -10.95 4.90 -2.05
CA SER A 99 -11.69 3.77 -1.45
C SER A 99 -13.20 3.88 -1.63
N GLY A 100 -13.77 5.09 -1.50
CA GLY A 100 -15.21 5.30 -1.65
C GLY A 100 -15.71 5.06 -3.07
N ALA A 101 -14.95 5.49 -4.09
CA ALA A 101 -15.28 5.24 -5.49
C ALA A 101 -15.14 3.75 -5.83
N GLY A 102 -14.07 3.10 -5.36
CA GLY A 102 -13.86 1.66 -5.55
C GLY A 102 -15.03 0.82 -5.02
N VAL A 103 -15.46 1.06 -3.77
CA VAL A 103 -16.62 0.36 -3.18
C VAL A 103 -17.89 0.59 -3.99
N LYS A 104 -18.17 1.84 -4.41
CA LYS A 104 -19.35 2.16 -5.24
C LYS A 104 -19.32 1.43 -6.59
N ASN A 105 -18.15 1.36 -7.24
CA ASN A 105 -18.00 0.71 -8.54
C ASN A 105 -18.01 -0.81 -8.42
N PHE A 106 -17.52 -1.38 -7.34
CA PHE A 106 -17.68 -2.80 -7.03
C PHE A 106 -19.17 -3.16 -6.85
N ILE A 107 -19.89 -2.41 -6.00
CA ILE A 107 -21.33 -2.61 -5.79
C ILE A 107 -22.13 -2.41 -7.09
N GLY A 108 -21.70 -1.46 -7.93
CA GLY A 108 -22.29 -1.16 -9.23
C GLY A 108 -21.90 -2.12 -10.37
N ASP A 109 -21.17 -3.22 -10.06
CA ASP A 109 -20.69 -4.22 -11.03
C ASP A 109 -19.81 -3.61 -12.15
N GLN A 110 -19.06 -2.54 -11.83
CA GLN A 110 -18.12 -1.89 -12.76
C GLN A 110 -16.67 -2.37 -12.52
N ALA A 111 -16.39 -2.97 -11.38
CA ALA A 111 -15.09 -3.52 -10.99
C ALA A 111 -15.26 -4.94 -10.43
N ALA A 112 -14.33 -5.82 -10.74
CA ALA A 112 -14.31 -7.19 -10.24
C ALA A 112 -14.06 -7.24 -8.73
N PHE A 113 -13.18 -6.35 -8.24
CA PHE A 113 -12.96 -6.14 -6.81
C PHE A 113 -12.68 -4.66 -6.52
N ALA A 114 -12.85 -4.28 -5.24
CA ALA A 114 -12.53 -2.93 -4.80
C ALA A 114 -11.32 -2.94 -3.87
N GLY A 115 -10.38 -2.01 -4.09
CA GLY A 115 -9.37 -1.64 -3.11
C GLY A 115 -9.95 -0.65 -2.10
N SER A 116 -9.88 -0.94 -0.79
CA SER A 116 -10.38 -0.01 0.24
C SER A 116 -9.60 -0.11 1.54
N ASP A 117 -9.17 1.04 2.07
CA ASP A 117 -8.52 1.11 3.39
C ASP A 117 -9.51 1.04 4.55
N SER A 118 -10.80 0.95 4.26
CA SER A 118 -11.86 0.83 5.25
C SER A 118 -12.80 -0.29 4.87
N PRO A 119 -13.36 -1.02 5.83
CA PRO A 119 -14.39 -2.02 5.53
C PRO A 119 -15.65 -1.37 4.94
N LEU A 120 -16.51 -2.20 4.37
CA LEU A 120 -17.86 -1.79 3.94
C LEU A 120 -18.61 -1.21 5.13
N LYS A 121 -19.32 -0.10 4.89
CA LYS A 121 -20.27 0.45 5.87
C LYS A 121 -21.50 -0.46 5.99
N ASP A 122 -22.24 -0.34 7.07
CA ASP A 122 -23.44 -1.14 7.31
C ASP A 122 -24.46 -1.07 6.15
N ASP A 123 -24.59 0.12 5.52
CA ASP A 123 -25.48 0.35 4.39
C ASP A 123 -24.91 -0.13 3.04
N GLU A 124 -23.62 -0.46 2.97
CA GLU A 124 -22.93 -1.00 1.80
C GLU A 124 -22.90 -2.53 1.79
N VAL A 125 -23.04 -3.22 2.95
CA VAL A 125 -22.91 -4.67 3.09
C VAL A 125 -23.95 -5.42 2.26
N GLN A 126 -25.23 -5.06 2.39
CA GLN A 126 -26.30 -5.75 1.64
C GLN A 126 -26.21 -5.48 0.13
N PRO A 127 -26.00 -4.25 -0.36
CA PRO A 127 -25.75 -4.00 -1.79
C PRO A 127 -24.54 -4.77 -2.35
N ALA A 128 -23.45 -4.91 -1.58
CA ALA A 128 -22.31 -5.71 -1.99
C ALA A 128 -22.66 -7.20 -2.07
N ALA A 129 -23.44 -7.72 -1.12
CA ALA A 129 -23.93 -9.11 -1.17
C ALA A 129 -24.88 -9.34 -2.37
N ASP A 130 -25.76 -8.39 -2.67
CA ASP A 130 -26.67 -8.47 -3.83
C ASP A 130 -25.88 -8.53 -5.14
N ARG A 131 -24.82 -7.72 -5.27
CA ARG A 131 -23.88 -7.78 -6.39
C ARG A 131 -23.20 -9.15 -6.50
N CYS A 132 -22.91 -9.80 -5.38
CA CYS A 132 -22.31 -11.13 -5.30
C CYS A 132 -23.34 -12.27 -5.42
N GLY A 133 -24.48 -12.02 -6.03
CA GLY A 133 -25.54 -13.04 -6.22
C GLY A 133 -26.18 -13.55 -4.93
N GLY A 134 -26.15 -12.73 -3.87
CA GLY A 134 -26.64 -13.05 -2.53
C GLY A 134 -25.60 -13.68 -1.61
N ASN A 135 -24.34 -13.76 -2.05
CA ASN A 135 -23.22 -14.24 -1.25
C ASN A 135 -22.52 -13.07 -0.55
N GLU A 136 -21.78 -13.37 0.51
CA GLU A 136 -21.03 -12.39 1.27
C GLU A 136 -19.91 -11.77 0.42
N ALA A 137 -19.66 -10.47 0.57
CA ALA A 137 -18.43 -9.84 0.13
C ALA A 137 -17.38 -9.95 1.26
N TRP A 138 -16.18 -10.43 0.93
CA TRP A 138 -15.09 -10.59 1.89
C TRP A 138 -14.09 -9.43 1.79
N HIS A 139 -13.54 -9.07 2.93
CA HIS A 139 -12.45 -8.12 3.07
C HIS A 139 -11.14 -8.91 3.23
N LEU A 140 -10.23 -8.76 2.27
CA LEU A 140 -8.93 -9.43 2.28
C LEU A 140 -7.83 -8.38 2.44
N PRO A 141 -7.26 -8.18 3.65
CA PRO A 141 -6.23 -7.17 3.90
C PRO A 141 -4.87 -7.61 3.34
N MET A 142 -4.67 -7.39 2.04
CA MET A 142 -3.51 -7.87 1.29
C MET A 142 -2.38 -6.86 1.18
N VAL A 143 -2.68 -5.57 1.36
CA VAL A 143 -1.68 -4.50 1.30
C VAL A 143 -1.64 -3.79 2.65
N ILE A 144 -0.48 -3.81 3.26
CA ILE A 144 -0.24 -3.14 4.55
C ILE A 144 0.76 -2.02 4.34
N GLY A 145 0.37 -0.79 4.70
CA GLY A 145 1.23 0.38 4.57
C GLY A 145 1.09 1.33 5.74
N PRO A 146 2.20 1.74 6.37
CA PRO A 146 2.14 2.75 7.41
C PRO A 146 1.80 4.11 6.82
N VAL A 147 1.05 4.93 7.58
CA VAL A 147 0.75 6.32 7.23
C VAL A 147 1.76 7.24 7.90
N ALA A 148 2.47 7.99 7.08
CA ALA A 148 3.37 9.04 7.51
C ALA A 148 2.61 10.35 7.75
N ILE A 149 3.02 11.10 8.75
CA ILE A 149 2.72 12.53 8.83
C ILE A 149 3.83 13.25 8.07
N ALA A 150 3.58 13.45 6.78
CA ALA A 150 4.55 14.05 5.88
C ALA A 150 4.54 15.57 6.01
N TYR A 151 5.74 16.19 6.00
CA TYR A 151 5.89 17.63 6.13
C TYR A 151 6.98 18.13 5.19
N ASN A 152 7.02 19.46 5.00
CA ASN A 152 8.03 20.15 4.19
C ASN A 152 8.57 21.35 4.96
N LEU A 153 9.66 21.13 5.70
CA LEU A 153 10.37 22.17 6.45
C LEU A 153 11.86 22.11 6.14
N ASP A 154 12.41 23.23 5.67
CA ASP A 154 13.84 23.35 5.44
C ASP A 154 14.61 23.37 6.78
N GLY A 155 15.61 22.50 6.89
CA GLY A 155 16.52 22.46 8.05
C GLY A 155 15.96 21.77 9.30
N VAL A 156 14.76 21.18 9.22
CA VAL A 156 14.18 20.36 10.29
C VAL A 156 14.10 18.90 9.80
N GLU A 157 15.02 18.05 10.27
CA GLU A 157 15.11 16.65 9.82
C GLU A 157 14.39 15.67 10.75
N ASP A 158 14.37 15.95 12.07
CA ASP A 158 13.80 15.08 13.11
C ASP A 158 12.68 15.81 13.86
N LEU A 159 11.55 15.99 13.19
CA LEU A 159 10.36 16.62 13.79
C LEU A 159 9.59 15.61 14.63
N ASN A 160 9.29 15.98 15.89
CA ASN A 160 8.42 15.22 16.78
C ASN A 160 7.08 15.94 16.91
N LEU A 161 5.97 15.21 16.76
CA LEU A 161 4.62 15.72 16.99
C LEU A 161 3.89 14.79 17.96
N THR A 162 3.22 15.37 18.95
CA THR A 162 2.29 14.62 19.79
C THR A 162 0.96 14.41 19.08
N VAL A 163 0.15 13.46 19.51
CA VAL A 163 -1.24 13.30 19.02
C VAL A 163 -2.02 14.60 19.22
N ASP A 164 -1.82 15.31 20.33
CA ASP A 164 -2.44 16.60 20.57
C ASP A 164 -2.02 17.67 19.57
N ASN A 165 -0.72 17.73 19.22
CA ASN A 165 -0.26 18.62 18.15
C ASN A 165 -0.96 18.32 16.82
N LEU A 166 -1.09 17.04 16.45
CA LEU A 166 -1.78 16.65 15.22
C LEU A 166 -3.26 17.10 15.24
N VAL A 167 -3.97 16.84 16.32
CA VAL A 167 -5.37 17.28 16.45
C VAL A 167 -5.48 18.79 16.28
N ASP A 168 -4.64 19.57 16.96
CA ASP A 168 -4.72 21.03 16.99
C ASP A 168 -4.27 21.64 15.63
N ILE A 169 -3.28 21.04 14.96
CA ILE A 169 -2.86 21.43 13.60
C ILE A 169 -4.01 21.18 12.60
N PHE A 170 -4.58 19.97 12.57
CA PHE A 170 -5.62 19.64 11.62
C PHE A 170 -6.97 20.26 11.90
N LYS A 171 -7.19 20.81 13.11
CA LYS A 171 -8.31 21.70 13.45
C LYS A 171 -8.04 23.17 13.13
N GLY A 172 -6.76 23.55 12.98
CA GLY A 172 -6.34 24.94 12.79
C GLY A 172 -6.20 25.74 14.07
N ASP A 173 -6.12 25.08 15.23
CA ASP A 173 -5.84 25.71 16.51
C ASP A 173 -4.34 26.03 16.63
N ILE A 174 -3.47 25.22 16.05
CA ILE A 174 -2.03 25.51 15.83
C ILE A 174 -1.84 25.83 14.36
N THR A 175 -1.28 27.02 14.08
CA THR A 175 -1.13 27.56 12.71
C THR A 175 0.30 27.93 12.32
N SER A 176 1.27 27.81 13.23
CA SER A 176 2.68 28.11 13.00
C SER A 176 3.58 27.00 13.52
N TRP A 177 4.66 26.72 12.81
CA TRP A 177 5.61 25.68 13.18
C TRP A 177 6.40 25.99 14.47
N ASN A 178 6.60 27.27 14.81
CA ASN A 178 7.23 27.68 16.07
C ASN A 178 6.24 27.82 17.23
N ASP A 179 5.05 27.24 17.14
CA ASP A 179 4.09 27.22 18.25
C ASP A 179 4.72 26.59 19.49
N PRO A 180 4.50 27.16 20.69
CA PRO A 180 5.01 26.61 21.95
C PRO A 180 4.71 25.14 22.18
N ALA A 181 3.55 24.64 21.74
CA ALA A 181 3.17 23.24 21.91
C ALA A 181 4.01 22.30 21.02
N ILE A 182 4.39 22.74 19.82
CA ILE A 182 5.32 22.00 18.96
C ILE A 182 6.75 22.10 19.51
N ALA A 183 7.15 23.30 19.97
CA ALA A 183 8.49 23.52 20.53
C ALA A 183 8.75 22.69 21.80
N GLU A 184 7.73 22.43 22.62
CA GLU A 184 7.82 21.55 23.80
C GLU A 184 8.17 20.10 23.41
N ALA A 185 7.61 19.59 22.32
CA ALA A 185 7.92 18.27 21.78
C ALA A 185 9.29 18.19 21.08
N ASN A 186 9.92 19.33 20.80
CA ASN A 186 11.18 19.45 20.05
C ASN A 186 12.25 20.27 20.78
N PRO A 187 12.67 19.86 21.99
CA PRO A 187 13.59 20.65 22.81
C PRO A 187 14.94 20.83 22.10
N GLY A 188 15.29 22.10 21.84
CA GLY A 188 16.54 22.47 21.19
C GLY A 188 16.50 22.50 19.66
N ALA A 189 15.38 22.18 19.03
CA ALA A 189 15.19 22.40 17.60
C ALA A 189 14.94 23.88 17.28
N GLU A 190 15.49 24.36 16.17
CA GLU A 190 15.21 25.70 15.64
C GLU A 190 14.00 25.63 14.69
N LEU A 191 12.79 25.68 15.26
CA LEU A 191 11.55 25.65 14.47
C LEU A 191 11.35 27.00 13.77
N PRO A 192 11.02 27.01 12.46
CA PRO A 192 10.86 28.25 11.70
C PRO A 192 9.59 29.01 12.10
N ASP A 193 9.62 30.34 12.04
CA ASP A 193 8.44 31.22 12.11
C ASP A 193 7.72 31.19 10.75
N GLU A 194 7.08 30.05 10.47
CA GLU A 194 6.41 29.75 9.22
C GLU A 194 5.01 29.20 9.47
N ASN A 195 4.04 29.60 8.64
CA ASN A 195 2.68 29.11 8.77
C ASN A 195 2.58 27.64 8.35
N ILE A 196 1.78 26.88 9.07
CA ILE A 196 1.43 25.51 8.72
C ILE A 196 0.40 25.51 7.58
N SER A 197 0.71 24.85 6.49
CA SER A 197 -0.19 24.65 5.34
C SER A 197 -0.71 23.20 5.35
N VAL A 198 -1.91 23.00 5.90
CA VAL A 198 -2.53 21.67 5.94
C VAL A 198 -3.00 21.27 4.55
N ILE A 199 -2.57 20.11 4.08
CA ILE A 199 -3.05 19.47 2.85
C ILE A 199 -3.83 18.22 3.24
N TYR A 200 -5.06 18.08 2.74
CA TYR A 200 -5.95 16.94 3.02
C TYR A 200 -6.47 16.30 1.73
N ARG A 201 -6.99 15.09 1.82
CA ARG A 201 -7.60 14.37 0.70
C ARG A 201 -8.96 14.96 0.35
N SER A 202 -9.13 15.36 -0.92
CA SER A 202 -10.40 15.92 -1.42
C SER A 202 -11.38 14.87 -1.95
N ASP A 203 -10.93 13.63 -2.14
CA ASP A 203 -11.71 12.47 -2.54
C ASP A 203 -12.24 11.69 -1.32
N GLU A 204 -13.12 10.70 -1.53
CA GLU A 204 -13.57 9.78 -0.49
C GLU A 204 -12.47 8.74 -0.19
N SER A 205 -11.55 9.12 0.68
CA SER A 205 -10.29 8.42 0.98
C SER A 205 -10.41 7.52 2.21
N GLY A 206 -9.98 6.27 2.07
CA GLY A 206 -9.82 5.38 3.21
C GLY A 206 -8.66 5.80 4.11
N THR A 207 -7.58 6.38 3.56
CA THR A 207 -6.50 7.00 4.35
C THR A 207 -7.04 8.09 5.28
N SER A 208 -7.95 8.96 4.76
CA SER A 208 -8.63 9.96 5.58
C SER A 208 -9.49 9.35 6.67
N ASP A 209 -10.22 8.28 6.38
CA ASP A 209 -11.06 7.59 7.37
C ASP A 209 -10.21 7.01 8.50
N ASN A 210 -9.12 6.30 8.15
CA ASN A 210 -8.22 5.71 9.14
C ASN A 210 -7.47 6.77 9.97
N PHE A 211 -6.95 7.83 9.33
CA PHE A 211 -6.31 8.93 10.05
C PHE A 211 -7.26 9.60 11.04
N GLN A 212 -8.51 9.85 10.66
CA GLN A 212 -9.52 10.42 11.55
C GLN A 212 -9.90 9.47 12.68
N LYS A 213 -10.02 8.16 12.42
CA LYS A 213 -10.25 7.14 13.46
C LYS A 213 -9.08 7.07 14.43
N PHE A 214 -7.86 7.12 13.92
CA PHE A 214 -6.66 7.20 14.75
C PHE A 214 -6.68 8.44 15.64
N LEU A 215 -6.88 9.64 15.08
CA LEU A 215 -6.98 10.87 15.87
C LEU A 215 -8.06 10.79 16.93
N SER A 216 -9.22 10.19 16.63
CA SER A 216 -10.31 10.01 17.58
C SER A 216 -9.93 9.07 18.72
N ALA A 217 -9.33 7.92 18.42
CA ALA A 217 -8.93 6.91 19.40
C ALA A 217 -7.77 7.39 20.27
N ALA A 218 -6.71 7.94 19.67
CA ALA A 218 -5.49 8.33 20.36
C ALA A 218 -5.60 9.66 21.12
N SER A 219 -6.63 10.48 20.88
CA SER A 219 -6.85 11.77 21.56
C SER A 219 -8.01 11.78 22.55
N ASP A 220 -8.45 10.62 23.03
CA ASP A 220 -9.61 10.50 23.94
C ASP A 220 -10.88 11.19 23.38
N GLY A 221 -11.09 11.11 22.05
CA GLY A 221 -12.28 11.67 21.40
C GLY A 221 -12.23 13.18 21.15
N ARG A 222 -11.08 13.84 21.26
CA ARG A 222 -10.93 15.25 20.88
C ARG A 222 -11.19 15.49 19.39
N TRP A 223 -11.03 14.45 18.54
CA TRP A 223 -11.37 14.46 17.13
C TRP A 223 -12.67 13.68 16.88
N GLU A 224 -13.58 14.26 16.09
CA GLU A 224 -14.77 13.57 15.60
C GLU A 224 -14.55 13.16 14.13
N SER A 225 -14.57 11.85 13.86
CA SER A 225 -14.40 11.34 12.50
C SER A 225 -15.63 11.62 11.63
N SER A 226 -15.41 12.10 10.43
CA SER A 226 -16.45 12.27 9.39
C SER A 226 -16.37 11.16 8.31
N GLY A 227 -15.63 10.08 8.58
CA GLY A 227 -15.45 8.97 7.67
C GLY A 227 -14.48 9.29 6.52
N LYS A 228 -14.76 8.78 5.32
CA LYS A 228 -13.86 8.92 4.15
C LYS A 228 -13.72 10.37 3.64
N ALA A 229 -14.65 11.26 3.95
CA ALA A 229 -14.55 12.68 3.64
C ALA A 229 -13.81 13.43 4.74
N PHE A 230 -12.70 14.09 4.42
CA PHE A 230 -11.98 14.89 5.41
C PHE A 230 -12.66 16.24 5.65
N PRO A 231 -12.72 16.78 6.89
CA PRO A 231 -13.26 18.11 7.15
C PRO A 231 -12.49 19.20 6.39
N GLN A 232 -13.22 20.10 5.72
CA GLN A 232 -12.64 21.14 4.86
C GLN A 232 -12.54 22.51 5.57
N ALA A 233 -12.52 22.52 6.90
CA ALA A 233 -12.48 23.75 7.67
C ALA A 233 -11.11 24.44 7.61
N VAL A 234 -10.03 23.68 7.41
CA VAL A 234 -8.64 24.14 7.44
C VAL A 234 -7.89 23.54 6.27
N GLY A 235 -7.00 24.33 5.64
CA GLY A 235 -6.08 23.84 4.62
C GLY A 235 -6.67 23.78 3.21
N ALA A 236 -6.04 22.97 2.36
CA ALA A 236 -6.40 22.78 0.95
C ALA A 236 -6.54 21.30 0.59
N GLY A 237 -7.51 20.97 -0.24
CA GLY A 237 -7.73 19.60 -0.71
C GLY A 237 -6.91 19.26 -1.93
N ALA A 238 -6.32 18.06 -1.97
CA ALA A 238 -5.69 17.47 -3.14
C ALA A 238 -6.23 16.05 -3.38
N ASN A 239 -6.28 15.63 -4.64
CA ASN A 239 -6.86 14.36 -5.02
C ASN A 239 -5.83 13.23 -4.98
N GLY A 240 -6.15 12.15 -4.27
CA GLY A 240 -5.32 10.95 -4.19
C GLY A 240 -4.04 11.12 -3.36
N SER A 241 -3.37 10.00 -3.08
CA SER A 241 -2.09 9.98 -2.32
C SER A 241 -0.98 10.72 -3.06
N THR A 242 -0.87 10.54 -4.37
CA THR A 242 0.08 11.30 -5.21
C THR A 242 -0.18 12.79 -5.13
N GLY A 243 -1.45 13.23 -5.22
CA GLY A 243 -1.80 14.66 -5.23
C GLY A 243 -1.46 15.37 -3.92
N VAL A 244 -1.71 14.74 -2.75
CA VAL A 244 -1.33 15.35 -1.46
C VAL A 244 0.19 15.36 -1.28
N ALA A 245 0.90 14.31 -1.69
CA ALA A 245 2.35 14.22 -1.62
C ALA A 245 3.03 15.30 -2.49
N GLU A 246 2.57 15.49 -3.73
CA GLU A 246 3.07 16.55 -4.62
C GLU A 246 2.85 17.95 -4.04
N GLN A 247 1.68 18.19 -3.44
CA GLN A 247 1.37 19.48 -2.81
C GLN A 247 2.29 19.74 -1.61
N VAL A 248 2.50 18.77 -0.73
CA VAL A 248 3.42 18.92 0.41
C VAL A 248 4.83 19.22 -0.08
N LYS A 249 5.31 18.49 -1.08
CA LYS A 249 6.64 18.70 -1.66
C LYS A 249 6.82 20.11 -2.26
N ALA A 250 5.76 20.66 -2.85
CA ALA A 250 5.79 21.94 -3.54
C ALA A 250 5.61 23.15 -2.60
N ILE A 251 5.00 22.97 -1.43
CA ILE A 251 4.61 24.08 -0.54
C ILE A 251 5.47 24.05 0.73
N PRO A 252 6.36 25.02 0.96
CA PRO A 252 7.07 25.17 2.23
C PRO A 252 6.07 25.27 3.40
N GLY A 253 6.39 24.69 4.53
CA GLY A 253 5.53 24.65 5.70
C GLY A 253 4.30 23.73 5.57
N ALA A 254 4.18 22.93 4.51
CA ALA A 254 3.05 22.03 4.36
C ALA A 254 3.16 20.78 5.23
N ILE A 255 1.98 20.25 5.61
CA ILE A 255 1.80 18.99 6.34
C ILE A 255 0.63 18.20 5.76
N THR A 256 0.74 16.88 5.73
CA THR A 256 -0.34 15.95 5.36
C THR A 256 -0.17 14.60 6.06
N TYR A 257 -1.20 13.76 5.93
CA TYR A 257 -1.17 12.33 6.19
C TYR A 257 -1.18 11.60 4.84
N VAL A 258 -0.23 10.69 4.64
CA VAL A 258 -0.09 9.92 3.39
C VAL A 258 0.72 8.65 3.67
N GLU A 259 0.55 7.62 2.86
CA GLU A 259 1.31 6.39 2.98
C GLU A 259 2.82 6.66 2.86
N ALA A 260 3.62 5.95 3.67
CA ALA A 260 5.06 6.20 3.83
C ALA A 260 5.84 6.19 2.50
N GLY A 261 5.42 5.35 1.53
CA GLY A 261 6.03 5.28 0.20
C GLY A 261 5.91 6.58 -0.63
N PHE A 262 4.99 7.49 -0.26
CA PHE A 262 4.82 8.79 -0.91
C PHE A 262 5.49 9.95 -0.16
N ALA A 263 6.00 9.73 1.06
CA ALA A 263 6.57 10.77 1.91
C ALA A 263 8.07 10.96 1.69
N ASP A 264 8.52 12.18 1.43
CA ASP A 264 9.96 12.53 1.38
C ASP A 264 10.51 12.75 2.81
N GLN A 265 9.72 13.37 3.70
CA GLN A 265 10.00 13.59 5.13
C GLN A 265 8.77 13.17 5.95
N ALA A 266 8.98 12.50 7.09
CA ALA A 266 7.93 12.10 8.01
C ALA A 266 8.29 12.50 9.44
N ALA A 267 7.31 13.00 10.19
CA ALA A 267 7.48 13.29 11.61
C ALA A 267 7.45 11.99 12.43
N ASN A 268 8.21 11.97 13.52
CA ASN A 268 8.03 11.01 14.60
C ASN A 268 6.76 11.40 15.37
N ILE A 269 6.00 10.40 15.82
CA ILE A 269 4.76 10.64 16.55
C ILE A 269 4.89 10.14 17.98
N ASP A 270 4.58 11.00 18.94
CA ASP A 270 4.43 10.61 20.34
C ASP A 270 3.00 10.16 20.61
N PHE A 271 2.82 8.84 20.76
CA PHE A 271 1.55 8.18 21.07
C PHE A 271 1.26 8.15 22.59
N GLY A 272 2.07 8.83 23.42
CA GLY A 272 1.88 8.92 24.87
C GLY A 272 3.05 8.39 25.69
N ASN A 273 3.99 7.68 25.10
CA ASN A 273 5.17 7.10 25.75
C ASN A 273 6.51 7.55 25.12
N GLY A 274 6.51 8.69 24.45
CA GLY A 274 7.64 9.29 23.75
C GLY A 274 7.54 9.15 22.23
N PRO A 275 8.35 9.93 21.48
CA PRO A 275 8.29 9.93 20.02
C PRO A 275 8.74 8.58 19.43
N VAL A 276 7.94 8.05 18.53
CA VAL A 276 8.18 6.80 17.80
C VAL A 276 8.50 7.14 16.35
N GLU A 277 9.65 6.67 15.87
CA GLU A 277 10.07 6.79 14.47
C GLU A 277 9.25 5.81 13.61
N LEU A 278 8.86 6.26 12.42
CA LEU A 278 8.26 5.41 11.39
C LEU A 278 9.34 4.56 10.71
N ASN A 279 9.42 3.28 11.04
CA ASN A 279 10.33 2.31 10.45
C ASN A 279 9.75 0.88 10.51
N GLU A 280 10.45 -0.09 9.91
CA GLU A 280 10.00 -1.49 9.83
C GLU A 280 9.81 -2.14 11.22
N GLU A 281 10.68 -1.83 12.20
CA GLU A 281 10.61 -2.40 13.55
C GLU A 281 9.37 -1.92 14.30
N THR A 282 9.16 -0.59 14.33
CA THR A 282 8.04 0.00 15.08
C THR A 282 6.68 -0.32 14.46
N VAL A 283 6.61 -0.42 13.13
CA VAL A 283 5.42 -0.90 12.40
C VAL A 283 5.21 -2.39 12.62
N GLY A 284 6.28 -3.20 12.58
CA GLY A 284 6.24 -4.63 12.86
C GLY A 284 5.66 -4.94 14.25
N ASN A 285 6.08 -4.18 15.27
CA ASN A 285 5.54 -4.32 16.64
C ASN A 285 4.02 -4.07 16.71
N ALA A 286 3.49 -3.12 15.91
CA ALA A 286 2.05 -2.91 15.83
C ALA A 286 1.34 -4.05 15.10
N LEU A 287 1.95 -4.60 14.05
CA LEU A 287 1.38 -5.74 13.29
C LEU A 287 1.37 -7.03 14.10
N ASP A 288 2.34 -7.25 14.98
CA ASP A 288 2.36 -8.40 15.89
C ASP A 288 1.16 -8.41 16.85
N GLY A 289 0.61 -7.22 17.14
CA GLY A 289 -0.60 -7.04 17.95
C GLY A 289 -1.90 -6.95 17.14
N LEU A 290 -1.86 -7.18 15.82
CA LEU A 290 -3.04 -7.02 14.96
C LEU A 290 -4.13 -8.04 15.28
N GLU A 291 -5.33 -7.56 15.56
CA GLU A 291 -6.51 -8.39 15.79
C GLU A 291 -7.58 -8.17 14.72
N PHE A 292 -8.45 -9.18 14.54
CA PHE A 292 -9.55 -9.13 13.59
C PHE A 292 -10.90 -9.14 14.33
N GLU A 293 -11.86 -8.34 13.86
CA GLU A 293 -13.24 -8.33 14.37
C GLU A 293 -14.03 -9.57 13.92
N THR A 294 -13.59 -10.20 12.80
CA THR A 294 -14.30 -11.28 12.13
C THR A 294 -13.49 -12.57 12.12
N GLU A 295 -14.19 -13.68 12.15
CA GLU A 295 -13.63 -15.03 11.99
C GLU A 295 -13.81 -15.53 10.54
N GLY A 296 -13.11 -16.60 10.18
CA GLY A 296 -13.21 -17.21 8.85
C GLY A 296 -12.50 -16.42 7.76
N HIS A 297 -13.08 -16.36 6.56
CA HIS A 297 -12.45 -15.80 5.37
C HIS A 297 -12.66 -14.30 5.20
N ASN A 298 -13.68 -13.74 5.82
CA ASN A 298 -13.86 -12.30 5.89
C ASN A 298 -12.94 -11.74 6.98
N MET A 299 -11.99 -10.87 6.63
CA MET A 299 -10.88 -10.47 7.51
C MET A 299 -10.92 -8.98 7.80
N VAL A 300 -11.89 -8.53 8.62
CA VAL A 300 -11.96 -7.13 9.06
C VAL A 300 -11.05 -6.92 10.27
N VAL A 301 -10.12 -5.99 10.17
CA VAL A 301 -9.19 -5.63 11.26
C VAL A 301 -9.89 -4.81 12.33
N ASP A 302 -9.60 -5.09 13.59
CA ASP A 302 -10.04 -4.27 14.74
C ASP A 302 -9.21 -2.98 14.80
N ALA A 303 -9.63 -2.00 13.98
CA ALA A 303 -8.94 -0.71 13.88
C ALA A 303 -8.96 0.06 15.22
N ALA A 304 -9.96 -0.15 16.06
CA ALA A 304 -10.03 0.51 17.37
C ALA A 304 -8.93 0.03 18.31
N LYS A 305 -8.66 -1.29 18.33
CA LYS A 305 -7.55 -1.84 19.09
C LYS A 305 -6.19 -1.44 18.51
N LEU A 306 -6.06 -1.49 17.18
CA LEU A 306 -4.82 -1.07 16.51
C LEU A 306 -4.46 0.37 16.87
N PHE A 307 -5.38 1.31 16.72
CA PHE A 307 -5.13 2.74 16.95
C PHE A 307 -5.05 3.14 18.44
N ALA A 308 -5.42 2.27 19.34
CA ALA A 308 -5.28 2.46 20.78
C ALA A 308 -3.94 1.93 21.34
N MET A 309 -3.05 1.39 20.50
CA MET A 309 -1.72 0.97 20.93
C MET A 309 -0.85 2.19 21.26
N ASP A 310 -0.19 2.15 22.42
CA ASP A 310 0.63 3.24 22.96
C ASP A 310 2.06 2.79 23.33
N GLY A 311 2.51 1.64 22.83
CA GLY A 311 3.86 1.12 23.12
C GLY A 311 4.96 2.09 22.69
N ALA A 312 6.00 2.25 23.50
CA ALA A 312 7.13 3.16 23.24
C ALA A 312 7.86 2.88 21.90
N ASP A 313 7.78 1.63 21.42
CA ASP A 313 8.41 1.18 20.17
C ASP A 313 7.34 0.70 19.17
N THR A 314 6.12 1.23 19.25
CA THR A 314 4.99 0.78 18.43
C THR A 314 4.42 1.94 17.62
N TYR A 315 4.35 1.79 16.28
CA TYR A 315 3.75 2.77 15.37
C TYR A 315 2.40 2.25 14.85
N PRO A 316 1.26 2.61 15.48
CA PRO A 316 -0.04 2.00 15.18
C PRO A 316 -0.77 2.62 14.00
N LEU A 317 -0.34 3.78 13.47
CA LEU A 317 -1.00 4.43 12.35
C LEU A 317 -0.66 3.71 11.04
N ILE A 318 -1.37 2.59 10.82
CA ILE A 318 -1.16 1.66 9.71
C ILE A 318 -2.47 1.51 8.93
N LEU A 319 -2.37 1.50 7.61
CA LEU A 319 -3.45 1.07 6.72
C LEU A 319 -3.37 -0.44 6.50
N THR A 320 -4.50 -1.10 6.62
CA THR A 320 -4.74 -2.45 6.14
C THR A 320 -5.70 -2.36 4.98
N THR A 321 -5.15 -2.25 3.77
CA THR A 321 -5.97 -2.09 2.56
C THR A 321 -6.55 -3.42 2.13
N TYR A 322 -7.87 -3.48 2.07
CA TYR A 322 -8.63 -4.66 1.70
C TYR A 322 -8.83 -4.73 0.20
N GLU A 323 -8.65 -5.93 -0.37
CA GLU A 323 -9.31 -6.29 -1.60
C GLU A 323 -10.70 -6.84 -1.24
N ILE A 324 -11.75 -6.05 -1.53
CA ILE A 324 -13.14 -6.44 -1.28
C ILE A 324 -13.62 -7.24 -2.48
N VAL A 325 -13.87 -8.54 -2.27
CA VAL A 325 -14.20 -9.53 -3.29
C VAL A 325 -15.51 -10.24 -2.99
N CYS A 326 -16.16 -10.80 -3.99
CA CYS A 326 -17.26 -11.74 -3.75
C CYS A 326 -16.70 -13.07 -3.25
N SER A 327 -17.29 -13.64 -2.19
CA SER A 327 -16.99 -15.00 -1.76
C SER A 327 -17.43 -16.05 -2.79
N ALA A 328 -18.51 -15.76 -3.54
CA ALA A 328 -19.05 -16.51 -4.66
C ALA A 328 -19.92 -15.60 -5.53
N GLY A 329 -20.31 -16.07 -6.72
CA GLY A 329 -21.27 -15.36 -7.57
C GLY A 329 -20.65 -14.59 -8.74
N TYR A 330 -19.34 -14.68 -8.94
CA TYR A 330 -18.69 -14.28 -10.18
C TYR A 330 -19.08 -15.24 -11.33
N ASP A 331 -18.99 -14.79 -12.58
CA ASP A 331 -18.85 -15.71 -13.70
C ASP A 331 -17.50 -16.45 -13.63
N ASP A 332 -17.40 -17.60 -14.30
CA ASP A 332 -16.22 -18.46 -14.21
C ASP A 332 -14.93 -17.74 -14.63
N GLN A 333 -14.97 -16.88 -15.66
CA GLN A 333 -13.79 -16.17 -16.12
C GLN A 333 -13.32 -15.13 -15.11
N THR A 334 -14.23 -14.31 -14.60
CA THR A 334 -13.92 -13.27 -13.60
C THR A 334 -13.42 -13.91 -12.30
N ARG A 335 -14.08 -14.97 -11.82
CA ARG A 335 -13.64 -15.72 -10.63
C ARG A 335 -12.20 -16.21 -10.77
N ASP A 336 -11.90 -16.86 -11.88
CA ASP A 336 -10.59 -17.46 -12.13
C ASP A 336 -9.50 -16.36 -12.22
N MET A 337 -9.77 -15.25 -12.92
CA MET A 337 -8.85 -14.12 -12.97
C MET A 337 -8.64 -13.45 -11.60
N VAL A 338 -9.68 -13.29 -10.79
CA VAL A 338 -9.58 -12.74 -9.42
C VAL A 338 -8.71 -13.66 -8.56
N LYS A 339 -8.94 -14.97 -8.59
CA LYS A 339 -8.16 -15.95 -7.83
C LYS A 339 -6.69 -15.96 -8.26
N ASP A 340 -6.43 -15.98 -9.56
CA ASP A 340 -5.07 -15.97 -10.10
C ASP A 340 -4.32 -14.69 -9.69
N PHE A 341 -4.97 -13.52 -9.83
CA PHE A 341 -4.38 -12.25 -9.44
C PHE A 341 -4.05 -12.20 -7.94
N LEU A 342 -5.01 -12.54 -7.07
CA LEU A 342 -4.81 -12.53 -5.62
C LEU A 342 -3.78 -13.56 -5.17
N THR A 343 -3.70 -14.71 -5.85
CA THR A 343 -2.65 -15.71 -5.59
C THR A 343 -1.27 -15.16 -5.94
N VAL A 344 -1.12 -14.52 -7.11
CA VAL A 344 0.13 -13.89 -7.51
C VAL A 344 0.50 -12.74 -6.56
N ALA A 345 -0.45 -11.93 -6.12
CA ALA A 345 -0.22 -10.86 -5.16
C ALA A 345 0.30 -11.40 -3.80
N LEU A 346 -0.23 -12.56 -3.35
CA LEU A 346 0.26 -13.24 -2.14
C LEU A 346 1.65 -13.88 -2.33
N ASP A 347 1.98 -14.34 -3.53
CA ASP A 347 3.30 -14.88 -3.84
C ASP A 347 4.34 -13.78 -4.08
N SER A 348 3.90 -12.53 -4.25
CA SER A 348 4.72 -11.33 -4.47
C SER A 348 4.84 -10.46 -3.22
N GLN A 349 4.66 -11.04 -2.02
CA GLN A 349 4.88 -10.37 -0.75
C GLN A 349 6.37 -10.46 -0.38
N ASP A 350 7.20 -9.63 -0.99
CA ASP A 350 8.66 -9.73 -0.96
C ASP A 350 9.37 -8.39 -0.72
N GLU A 351 10.72 -8.38 -0.80
CA GLU A 351 11.55 -7.19 -0.59
C GLU A 351 11.30 -6.09 -1.64
N GLU A 352 10.83 -6.43 -2.85
CA GLU A 352 10.50 -5.43 -3.88
C GLU A 352 9.25 -4.66 -3.48
N LEU A 353 8.21 -5.34 -2.99
CA LEU A 353 7.03 -4.70 -2.40
C LEU A 353 7.41 -3.82 -1.20
N ALA A 354 8.32 -4.29 -0.33
CA ALA A 354 8.82 -3.50 0.80
C ALA A 354 9.53 -2.22 0.33
N SER A 355 10.26 -2.26 -0.78
CA SER A 355 10.94 -1.10 -1.34
C SER A 355 9.99 -0.02 -1.86
N GLU A 356 8.73 -0.36 -2.14
CA GLU A 356 7.67 0.58 -2.50
C GLU A 356 6.96 1.19 -1.26
N GLY A 357 7.39 0.84 -0.05
CA GLY A 357 6.90 1.42 1.22
C GLY A 357 5.79 0.63 1.89
N PHE A 358 5.59 -0.63 1.51
CA PHE A 358 4.60 -1.53 2.11
C PHE A 358 5.28 -2.56 3.02
N ILE A 359 4.48 -3.19 3.86
CA ILE A 359 4.94 -4.29 4.71
C ILE A 359 4.38 -5.60 4.13
N PRO A 360 5.24 -6.52 3.66
CA PRO A 360 4.80 -7.82 3.14
C PRO A 360 4.03 -8.62 4.17
N VAL A 361 2.85 -9.11 3.81
CA VAL A 361 2.08 -10.00 4.70
C VAL A 361 2.74 -11.37 4.78
N SER A 362 2.80 -11.93 5.99
CA SER A 362 3.50 -13.19 6.24
C SER A 362 2.82 -14.02 7.34
N GLY A 363 3.34 -15.22 7.61
CA GLY A 363 2.90 -16.09 8.69
C GLY A 363 1.39 -16.39 8.65
N ALA A 364 0.76 -16.43 9.81
CA ALA A 364 -0.67 -16.78 9.95
C ALA A 364 -1.62 -15.85 9.18
N HIS A 365 -1.24 -14.58 9.00
CA HIS A 365 -2.02 -13.64 8.20
C HIS A 365 -2.03 -14.07 6.72
N ALA A 366 -0.85 -14.31 6.14
CA ALA A 366 -0.74 -14.79 4.75
C ALA A 366 -1.43 -16.14 4.54
N ASP A 367 -1.31 -17.07 5.50
CA ASP A 367 -1.97 -18.38 5.44
C ASP A 367 -3.49 -18.24 5.39
N ARG A 368 -4.07 -17.39 6.26
CA ARG A 368 -5.52 -17.12 6.27
C ARG A 368 -6.00 -16.45 4.98
N LEU A 369 -5.22 -15.53 4.40
CA LEU A 369 -5.51 -14.93 3.10
C LEU A 369 -5.51 -15.99 1.99
N ARG A 370 -4.51 -16.90 1.97
CA ARG A 370 -4.47 -17.99 0.99
C ARG A 370 -5.68 -18.92 1.11
N GLU A 371 -6.10 -19.26 2.33
CA GLU A 371 -7.32 -20.02 2.55
C GLU A 371 -8.56 -19.30 2.00
N ALA A 372 -8.69 -17.99 2.24
CA ALA A 372 -9.79 -17.17 1.75
C ALA A 372 -9.81 -17.12 0.21
N VAL A 373 -8.66 -16.84 -0.44
CA VAL A 373 -8.54 -16.81 -1.92
C VAL A 373 -8.91 -18.17 -2.52
N ASN A 374 -8.45 -19.27 -1.94
CA ASN A 374 -8.79 -20.62 -2.41
C ASN A 374 -10.30 -20.93 -2.29
N ALA A 375 -10.98 -20.36 -1.30
CA ALA A 375 -12.40 -20.59 -1.03
C ALA A 375 -13.35 -19.77 -1.92
N ILE A 376 -12.86 -18.76 -2.67
CA ILE A 376 -13.66 -18.02 -3.66
C ILE A 376 -14.22 -18.99 -4.70
N SER A 377 -15.56 -18.99 -4.94
CA SER A 377 -16.25 -19.99 -5.76
C SER A 377 -17.28 -19.42 -6.74
#